data_f0a3397aaca0a9161b2e432f258344f3
#
_entry.id   f0a3397aaca0a9161b2e432f258344f3
#
_cell.length_a   1.000
_cell.length_b   1.000
_cell.length_c   1.000
_cell.angle_alpha   90.00
_cell.angle_beta   90.00
_cell.angle_gamma   90.00
#
_symmetry.space_group_name_H-M   'P 1'
#
loop_
_entity.id
_entity.type
_entity.pdbx_description
1 polymer ?
#
loop_
_entity_poly.entity_id
_entity_poly.type
_entity_poly.pdbx_seq_one_letter_code
_entity_poly.pdbx_strand_id
1 'polypeptide(L)'
;MIALVLASDPGQVGITRCLVRAALEYRGLGHYVPEAEIIASELVTNAIQHARSTDPSDKIGLTLMRGWDREAISVVVTDSSPLPPVRHETTTASEQGRGLQIVEALSAHWGWNHEQGGKAVYAILAK
;
A
#
# COMPACT_ATOMS: atom_id res chain seq x y z
N MET A 1 15.11 0.28 5.36
CA MET A 1 13.98 -0.52 4.85
C MET A 1 13.23 -1.16 6.00
N ILE A 2 11.93 -1.08 5.98
CA ILE A 2 11.08 -1.74 6.95
C ILE A 2 10.13 -2.64 6.17
N ALA A 3 10.11 -3.92 6.52
CA ALA A 3 9.25 -4.89 5.85
C ALA A 3 8.34 -5.56 6.88
N LEU A 4 7.06 -5.64 6.56
CA LEU A 4 6.03 -6.23 7.40
C LEU A 4 5.28 -7.27 6.60
N VAL A 5 4.85 -8.33 7.28
CA VAL A 5 3.99 -9.35 6.68
C VAL A 5 2.64 -9.31 7.39
N LEU A 6 1.58 -9.15 6.62
CA LEU A 6 0.23 -9.00 7.12
C LEU A 6 -0.63 -10.18 6.67
N ALA A 7 -1.61 -10.56 7.48
CA ALA A 7 -2.63 -11.49 7.04
C ALA A 7 -3.58 -10.80 6.04
N SER A 8 -4.13 -11.56 5.11
CA SER A 8 -5.12 -11.05 4.16
C SER A 8 -6.50 -10.99 4.86
N ASP A 9 -6.66 -10.00 5.72
CA ASP A 9 -7.83 -9.83 6.59
C ASP A 9 -8.15 -8.34 6.69
N PRO A 10 -9.39 -7.91 6.48
CA PRO A 10 -9.78 -6.51 6.59
C PRO A 10 -9.39 -5.84 7.91
N GLY A 11 -9.33 -6.61 9.01
CA GLY A 11 -8.88 -6.09 10.31
C GLY A 11 -7.44 -5.58 10.32
N GLN A 12 -6.63 -5.97 9.34
CA GLN A 12 -5.23 -5.54 9.25
C GLN A 12 -5.07 -4.10 8.77
N VAL A 13 -6.09 -3.50 8.18
CA VAL A 13 -5.98 -2.13 7.64
C VAL A 13 -5.71 -1.11 8.75
N GLY A 14 -6.42 -1.21 9.88
CA GLY A 14 -6.18 -0.32 11.02
C GLY A 14 -4.81 -0.52 11.64
N ILE A 15 -4.38 -1.77 11.75
CA ILE A 15 -3.05 -2.12 12.25
C ILE A 15 -1.98 -1.55 11.32
N THR A 16 -2.19 -1.61 10.02
CA THR A 16 -1.29 -1.05 9.01
C THR A 16 -0.99 0.43 9.28
N ARG A 17 -2.02 1.22 9.55
CA ARG A 17 -1.85 2.64 9.84
C ARG A 17 -0.97 2.87 11.06
N CYS A 18 -1.23 2.13 12.13
CA CYS A 18 -0.43 2.24 13.37
C CYS A 18 1.03 1.88 13.13
N LEU A 19 1.28 0.82 12.37
CA LEU A 19 2.64 0.36 12.07
C LEU A 19 3.40 1.36 11.19
N VAL A 20 2.74 1.90 10.18
CA VAL A 20 3.34 2.90 9.30
C VAL A 20 3.72 4.16 10.09
N ARG A 21 2.81 4.64 10.93
CA ARG A 21 3.07 5.81 11.78
C ARG A 21 4.28 5.57 12.68
N ALA A 22 4.27 4.46 13.42
CA ALA A 22 5.35 4.15 14.35
C ALA A 22 6.69 4.01 13.62
N ALA A 23 6.70 3.34 12.47
CA ALA A 23 7.92 3.13 11.70
C ALA A 23 8.52 4.45 11.19
N LEU A 24 7.68 5.33 10.66
CA LEU A 24 8.13 6.61 10.11
C LEU A 24 8.57 7.57 11.22
N GLU A 25 7.82 7.65 12.31
CA GLU A 25 8.19 8.50 13.44
C GLU A 25 9.52 8.07 14.05
N TYR A 26 9.71 6.78 14.22
CA TYR A 26 10.96 6.23 14.75
C TYR A 26 12.18 6.62 13.89
N ARG A 27 11.97 6.74 12.58
CA ARG A 27 13.04 7.07 11.63
C ARG A 27 13.20 8.56 11.36
N GLY A 28 12.47 9.41 12.07
CA GLY A 28 12.52 10.85 11.83
C GLY A 28 11.82 11.28 10.56
N LEU A 29 10.91 10.46 10.04
CA LEU A 29 10.17 10.69 8.80
C LEU A 29 8.70 11.00 9.06
N GLY A 30 8.39 11.54 10.24
CA GLY A 30 7.01 11.80 10.65
C GLY A 30 6.24 12.74 9.73
N HIS A 31 6.95 13.59 8.99
CA HIS A 31 6.31 14.50 8.04
C HIS A 31 5.66 13.79 6.84
N TYR A 32 5.98 12.50 6.63
CA TYR A 32 5.32 11.68 5.62
C TYR A 32 4.10 10.92 6.15
N VAL A 33 3.89 10.90 7.48
CA VAL A 33 2.88 10.04 8.09
C VAL A 33 1.48 10.24 7.52
N PRO A 34 0.96 11.47 7.36
CA PRO A 34 -0.41 11.63 6.88
C PRO A 34 -0.65 10.95 5.54
N GLU A 35 0.19 11.21 4.56
CA GLU A 35 0.05 10.64 3.22
C GLU A 35 0.36 9.15 3.21
N ALA A 36 1.42 8.74 3.91
CA ALA A 36 1.83 7.34 3.95
C ALA A 36 0.77 6.44 4.59
N GLU A 37 0.12 6.89 5.66
CA GLU A 37 -0.96 6.13 6.28
C GLU A 37 -2.12 5.90 5.30
N ILE A 38 -2.51 6.93 4.58
CA ILE A 38 -3.59 6.83 3.61
C ILE A 38 -3.21 5.90 2.49
N ILE A 39 -2.04 6.09 1.90
CA ILE A 39 -1.56 5.27 0.78
C ILE A 39 -1.44 3.80 1.21
N ALA A 40 -0.81 3.53 2.33
CA ALA A 40 -0.64 2.16 2.81
C ALA A 40 -1.99 1.50 3.05
N SER A 41 -2.95 2.23 3.66
CA SER A 41 -4.31 1.72 3.88
C SER A 41 -4.99 1.35 2.58
N GLU A 42 -4.89 2.22 1.58
CA GLU A 42 -5.55 1.99 0.29
C GLU A 42 -4.91 0.83 -0.46
N LEU A 43 -3.58 0.73 -0.47
CA LEU A 43 -2.89 -0.37 -1.15
C LEU A 43 -3.15 -1.71 -0.45
N VAL A 44 -3.16 -1.74 0.89
CA VAL A 44 -3.45 -2.97 1.63
C VAL A 44 -4.92 -3.35 1.45
N THR A 45 -5.85 -2.41 1.51
CA THR A 45 -7.27 -2.67 1.27
C THR A 45 -7.47 -3.26 -0.12
N ASN A 46 -6.82 -2.68 -1.12
CA ASN A 46 -6.90 -3.15 -2.50
C ASN A 46 -6.37 -4.58 -2.62
N ALA A 47 -5.24 -4.86 -2.00
CA ALA A 47 -4.66 -6.20 -1.99
C ALA A 47 -5.59 -7.22 -1.35
N ILE A 48 -6.22 -6.89 -0.23
CA ILE A 48 -7.16 -7.76 0.47
C ILE A 48 -8.40 -8.04 -0.40
N GLN A 49 -8.96 -7.01 -1.02
CA GLN A 49 -10.16 -7.14 -1.85
C GLN A 49 -9.91 -7.94 -3.12
N HIS A 50 -8.71 -7.84 -3.68
CA HIS A 50 -8.35 -8.52 -4.92
C HIS A 50 -7.67 -9.87 -4.68
N ALA A 51 -7.32 -10.19 -3.46
CA ALA A 51 -6.88 -11.52 -3.08
C ALA A 51 -8.10 -12.44 -3.09
N ARG A 52 -8.32 -13.10 -4.22
CA ARG A 52 -9.45 -14.03 -4.35
C ARG A 52 -9.23 -15.35 -3.66
N SER A 53 -8.11 -15.51 -3.02
CA SER A 53 -7.84 -16.71 -2.25
C SER A 53 -8.64 -16.64 -0.96
N THR A 54 -9.38 -17.70 -0.67
CA THR A 54 -9.99 -17.91 0.61
C THR A 54 -9.00 -18.58 1.58
N ASP A 55 -7.77 -18.75 1.14
CA ASP A 55 -6.74 -19.38 1.93
C ASP A 55 -6.24 -18.40 3.00
N PRO A 56 -6.46 -18.69 4.30
CA PRO A 56 -5.99 -17.81 5.36
C PRO A 56 -4.47 -17.74 5.47
N SER A 57 -3.75 -18.59 4.73
CA SER A 57 -2.29 -18.52 4.67
C SER A 57 -1.77 -17.45 3.72
N ASP A 58 -2.63 -16.86 2.90
CA ASP A 58 -2.21 -15.77 2.02
C ASP A 58 -1.72 -14.58 2.83
N LYS A 59 -0.57 -14.09 2.43
CA LYS A 59 0.10 -12.98 3.11
C LYS A 59 0.23 -11.78 2.18
N ILE A 60 0.17 -10.62 2.80
CA ILE A 60 0.42 -9.34 2.13
C ILE A 60 1.71 -8.79 2.70
N GLY A 61 2.62 -8.41 1.82
CA GLY A 61 3.85 -7.73 2.23
C GLY A 61 3.66 -6.23 2.18
N LEU A 62 4.15 -5.54 3.19
CA LEU A 62 4.21 -4.07 3.21
C LEU A 62 5.65 -3.67 3.47
N THR A 63 6.22 -2.90 2.56
CA THR A 63 7.60 -2.44 2.67
C THR A 63 7.65 -0.93 2.56
N LEU A 64 8.39 -0.31 3.47
CA LEU A 64 8.69 1.12 3.44
C LEU A 64 10.19 1.27 3.15
N MET A 65 10.53 2.02 2.13
CA MET A 65 11.92 2.26 1.75
C MET A 65 12.19 3.75 1.59
N ARG A 66 13.36 4.18 2.07
CA ARG A 66 13.82 5.53 1.84
C ARG A 66 14.42 5.64 0.44
N GLY A 67 14.14 6.75 -0.26
CA GLY A 67 14.69 7.00 -1.58
C GLY A 67 16.18 7.34 -1.55
N TRP A 68 16.78 7.35 -2.74
CA TRP A 68 18.21 7.58 -2.93
C TRP A 68 18.67 8.93 -2.43
N ASP A 69 17.85 9.95 -2.63
CA ASP A 69 18.15 11.33 -2.26
C ASP A 69 17.70 11.69 -0.84
N ARG A 70 17.19 10.73 -0.10
CA ARG A 70 16.65 10.89 1.25
C ARG A 70 15.44 11.80 1.36
N GLU A 71 14.97 12.36 0.26
CA GLU A 71 13.82 13.24 0.20
C GLU A 71 12.55 12.52 -0.24
N ALA A 72 12.61 11.21 -0.35
CA ALA A 72 11.50 10.40 -0.81
C ALA A 72 11.38 9.13 0.00
N ILE A 73 10.16 8.62 0.12
CA ILE A 73 9.92 7.27 0.61
C ILE A 73 9.04 6.51 -0.37
N SER A 74 9.23 5.20 -0.43
CA SER A 74 8.39 4.30 -1.21
C SER A 74 7.54 3.46 -0.27
N VAL A 75 6.26 3.33 -0.61
CA VAL A 75 5.34 2.39 0.05
C VAL A 75 5.07 1.29 -0.98
N VAL A 76 5.39 0.06 -0.65
CA VAL A 76 5.25 -1.08 -1.55
C VAL A 76 4.38 -2.15 -0.89
N VAL A 77 3.33 -2.58 -1.56
CA VAL A 77 2.46 -3.65 -1.09
C VAL A 77 2.51 -4.79 -2.10
N THR A 78 2.86 -5.98 -1.62
CA THR A 78 2.91 -7.19 -2.44
C THR A 78 1.79 -8.13 -2.05
N ASP A 79 1.22 -8.80 -3.04
CA ASP A 79 0.20 -9.82 -2.82
C ASP A 79 0.38 -10.98 -3.79
N SER A 80 -0.42 -12.04 -3.60
CA SER A 80 -0.34 -13.26 -4.39
C SER A 80 -1.23 -13.25 -5.63
N SER A 81 -1.96 -12.16 -5.89
CA SER A 81 -2.83 -12.08 -7.05
C SER A 81 -2.07 -11.63 -8.29
N PRO A 82 -2.11 -12.38 -9.39
CA PRO A 82 -1.48 -11.95 -10.64
C PRO A 82 -2.30 -10.90 -11.39
N LEU A 83 -3.49 -10.59 -10.92
CA LEU A 83 -4.35 -9.62 -11.59
C LEU A 83 -3.86 -8.20 -11.31
N PRO A 84 -3.88 -7.31 -12.32
CA PRO A 84 -3.45 -5.93 -12.11
C PRO A 84 -4.33 -5.22 -11.08
N PRO A 85 -3.77 -4.21 -10.39
CA PRO A 85 -4.60 -3.39 -9.52
C PRO A 85 -5.67 -2.69 -10.34
N VAL A 86 -6.91 -2.71 -9.84
CA VAL A 86 -8.02 -2.17 -10.60
C VAL A 86 -8.27 -0.73 -10.16
N ARG A 87 -8.12 0.19 -11.11
CA ARG A 87 -8.63 1.54 -10.97
C ARG A 87 -10.06 1.52 -11.49
N HIS A 88 -11.01 1.53 -10.56
CA HIS A 88 -12.41 1.67 -10.96
C HIS A 88 -12.66 3.09 -11.38
N GLU A 89 -13.08 3.27 -12.63
CA GLU A 89 -13.69 4.53 -13.00
C GLU A 89 -14.95 4.70 -12.18
N THR A 90 -15.00 5.80 -11.49
CA THR A 90 -16.06 6.06 -10.54
C THR A 90 -17.37 6.26 -11.23
N THR A 91 -18.23 5.28 -11.12
CA THR A 91 -19.62 5.56 -11.03
C THR A 91 -19.93 5.66 -9.54
N THR A 92 -20.18 6.87 -9.08
CA THR A 92 -20.88 7.19 -7.85
C THR A 92 -20.72 6.23 -6.66
N ALA A 93 -20.14 6.71 -5.62
CA ALA A 93 -20.43 6.34 -4.24
C ALA A 93 -19.88 5.02 -3.72
N SER A 94 -19.10 4.23 -4.45
CA SER A 94 -18.36 3.16 -3.81
C SER A 94 -17.00 3.70 -3.40
N GLU A 95 -16.79 3.82 -2.11
CA GLU A 95 -15.49 4.19 -1.54
C GLU A 95 -14.38 3.28 -2.07
N GLN A 96 -14.72 2.06 -2.45
CA GLN A 96 -13.81 1.06 -2.97
C GLN A 96 -13.23 1.43 -4.34
N GLY A 97 -13.94 2.19 -5.17
CA GLY A 97 -13.46 2.60 -6.48
C GLY A 97 -12.49 3.77 -6.45
N ARG A 98 -12.24 4.37 -5.28
CA ARG A 98 -11.42 5.58 -5.15
C ARG A 98 -10.01 5.32 -4.65
N GLY A 99 -9.69 4.09 -4.23
CA GLY A 99 -8.41 3.79 -3.60
C GLY A 99 -7.20 4.18 -4.43
N LEU A 100 -7.13 3.74 -5.69
CA LEU A 100 -6.00 4.07 -6.56
C LEU A 100 -6.00 5.52 -6.99
N GLN A 101 -7.16 6.17 -7.09
CA GLN A 101 -7.23 7.61 -7.35
C GLN A 101 -6.63 8.41 -6.21
N ILE A 102 -6.89 7.99 -4.97
CA ILE A 102 -6.30 8.62 -3.79
C ILE A 102 -4.78 8.43 -3.80
N VAL A 103 -4.31 7.23 -4.09
CA VAL A 103 -2.88 6.94 -4.21
C VAL A 103 -2.24 7.82 -5.27
N GLU A 104 -2.86 7.93 -6.43
CA GLU A 104 -2.37 8.77 -7.51
C GLU A 104 -2.30 10.24 -7.11
N ALA A 105 -3.30 10.74 -6.40
CA ALA A 105 -3.36 12.13 -5.99
C ALA A 105 -2.30 12.48 -4.93
N LEU A 106 -1.97 11.53 -4.06
CA LEU A 106 -1.06 11.78 -2.94
C LEU A 106 0.40 11.42 -3.22
N SER A 107 0.66 10.66 -4.28
CA SER A 107 2.01 10.21 -4.60
C SER A 107 2.62 11.07 -5.72
N ALA A 108 3.95 11.17 -5.71
CA ALA A 108 4.69 11.75 -6.82
C ALA A 108 4.66 10.83 -8.04
N HIS A 109 4.64 9.53 -7.77
CA HIS A 109 4.57 8.50 -8.79
C HIS A 109 4.02 7.22 -8.17
N TRP A 110 3.25 6.44 -8.92
CA TRP A 110 2.83 5.12 -8.50
C TRP A 110 2.83 4.18 -9.70
N GLY A 111 2.86 2.88 -9.41
CA GLY A 111 2.85 1.87 -10.46
C GLY A 111 2.77 0.49 -9.86
N TRP A 112 2.94 -0.51 -10.71
CA TRP A 112 2.93 -1.88 -10.25
C TRP A 112 3.76 -2.76 -11.20
N ASN A 113 4.23 -3.90 -10.66
CA ASN A 113 4.99 -4.87 -11.41
C ASN A 113 4.51 -6.27 -11.07
N HIS A 114 4.57 -7.18 -12.03
CA HIS A 114 4.42 -8.59 -11.74
C HIS A 114 5.61 -9.09 -10.93
N GLU A 115 5.32 -9.93 -9.94
CA GLU A 115 6.33 -10.66 -9.19
C GLU A 115 5.95 -12.13 -9.17
N GLN A 116 6.85 -13.00 -8.69
CA GLN A 116 6.61 -14.44 -8.64
C GLN A 116 5.28 -14.78 -7.97
N GLY A 117 4.32 -15.24 -8.77
CA GLY A 117 3.02 -15.64 -8.26
C GLY A 117 2.09 -14.52 -7.85
N GLY A 118 2.44 -13.26 -8.12
CA GLY A 118 1.62 -12.14 -7.69
C GLY A 118 2.05 -10.81 -8.29
N LYS A 119 1.93 -9.74 -7.50
CA LYS A 119 2.31 -8.39 -7.94
C LYS A 119 2.81 -7.55 -6.77
N ALA A 120 3.54 -6.51 -7.12
CA ALA A 120 3.92 -5.43 -6.20
C ALA A 120 3.32 -4.13 -6.72
N VAL A 121 2.58 -3.44 -5.87
CA VAL A 121 2.06 -2.09 -6.16
C VAL A 121 2.82 -1.11 -5.30
N TYR A 122 3.32 -0.04 -5.89
CA TYR A 122 4.16 0.91 -5.18
C TYR A 122 3.68 2.34 -5.38
N ALA A 123 3.99 3.17 -4.40
CA ALA A 123 3.78 4.61 -4.48
C ALA A 123 5.00 5.30 -3.89
N ILE A 124 5.43 6.37 -4.52
CA ILE A 124 6.57 7.16 -4.09
C ILE A 124 6.07 8.51 -3.58
N LEU A 125 6.43 8.84 -2.36
CA LEU A 125 6.17 10.12 -1.74
C LEU A 125 7.46 10.94 -1.77
N ALA A 126 7.37 12.15 -2.28
CA ALA A 126 8.51 13.07 -2.34
C ALA A 126 8.08 14.44 -1.83
N LYS A 127 8.96 15.08 -1.08
CA LYS A 127 8.72 16.43 -0.59
C LYS A 127 9.82 17.39 -1.01
#